data_24aeb1d904f8616f46582ffd76801dc5
#
_entry.id   24aeb1d904f8616f46582ffd76801dc5
#
_cell.length_a   1.000
_cell.length_b   1.000
_cell.length_c   1.000
_cell.angle_alpha   90.00
_cell.angle_beta   90.00
_cell.angle_gamma   90.00
#
_symmetry.space_group_name_H-M   'P 1'
#
loop_
_entity.id
_entity.type
_entity.pdbx_description
1 polymer ?
#
loop_
_entity_poly.entity_id
_entity_poly.type
_entity_poly.pdbx_seq_one_letter_code
_entity_poly.pdbx_strand_id
1 'polypeptide(L)'
;MGNDYDLVYWNNALHHMPSVEESLRWSHDRLKPGGLLAIDDFIGPDRFQWTDDNLALANRVRQNLAVRFLRNPYAPDQLLPREITRPTPEEVIASDPSEAVDCGRTADVLRARFPGCEIIPTGGALYHLALNDIFCNFTTEDDLALLDQILLLDQALAERGITQYAVAFAVRQ
;
A
#
# COMPACT_ATOMS: atom_id res chain seq x y z
N MET A 1 -26.75 -16.66 10.62
CA MET A 1 -26.63 -15.21 10.75
C MET A 1 -26.84 -14.64 9.37
N GLY A 2 -27.74 -13.66 9.22
CA GLY A 2 -28.16 -13.14 7.91
C GLY A 2 -27.10 -12.26 7.24
N ASN A 3 -27.31 -12.00 5.95
CA ASN A 3 -26.57 -11.01 5.18
C ASN A 3 -27.07 -9.62 5.61
N ASP A 4 -26.25 -8.91 6.38
CA ASP A 4 -26.74 -7.77 7.16
C ASP A 4 -26.31 -6.41 6.60
N TYR A 5 -25.35 -6.37 5.62
CA TYR A 5 -24.70 -5.12 5.20
C TYR A 5 -24.97 -4.80 3.73
N ASP A 6 -25.25 -3.53 3.46
CA ASP A 6 -25.28 -2.96 2.12
C ASP A 6 -23.87 -2.59 1.62
N LEU A 7 -22.94 -2.36 2.57
CA LEU A 7 -21.55 -2.02 2.32
C LEU A 7 -20.64 -2.73 3.33
N VAL A 8 -19.57 -3.31 2.84
CA VAL A 8 -18.37 -3.68 3.62
C VAL A 8 -17.20 -2.84 3.08
N TYR A 9 -16.50 -2.14 3.97
CA TYR A 9 -15.36 -1.29 3.60
C TYR A 9 -14.11 -1.67 4.39
N TRP A 10 -13.06 -1.98 3.66
CA TRP A 10 -11.71 -2.16 4.19
C TRP A 10 -10.88 -0.94 3.81
N ASN A 11 -10.36 -0.24 4.82
CA ASN A 11 -9.50 0.93 4.64
C ASN A 11 -8.25 0.77 5.49
N ASN A 12 -7.11 0.51 4.85
CA ASN A 12 -5.85 0.21 5.52
C ASN A 12 -6.02 -0.80 6.68
N ALA A 13 -6.74 -1.88 6.45
CA ALA A 13 -7.10 -2.85 7.47
C ALA A 13 -7.02 -4.30 6.98
N LEU A 14 -7.25 -4.54 5.70
CA LEU A 14 -7.23 -5.89 5.14
C LEU A 14 -5.83 -6.51 5.19
N HIS A 15 -4.78 -5.69 5.01
CA HIS A 15 -3.38 -6.15 5.08
C HIS A 15 -2.95 -6.63 6.47
N HIS A 16 -3.70 -6.28 7.53
CA HIS A 16 -3.49 -6.79 8.89
C HIS A 16 -4.20 -8.12 9.15
N MET A 17 -5.02 -8.59 8.21
CA MET A 17 -5.75 -9.84 8.42
C MET A 17 -4.84 -11.05 8.18
N PRO A 18 -4.93 -12.07 9.05
CA PRO A 18 -4.08 -13.27 8.95
C PRO A 18 -4.35 -14.10 7.69
N SER A 19 -5.50 -13.90 7.05
CA SER A 19 -5.90 -14.54 5.79
C SER A 19 -6.80 -13.62 4.99
N VAL A 20 -6.32 -13.16 3.85
CA VAL A 20 -7.13 -12.38 2.90
C VAL A 20 -8.30 -13.20 2.35
N GLU A 21 -8.10 -14.50 2.14
CA GLU A 21 -9.14 -15.42 1.68
C GLU A 21 -10.33 -15.49 2.65
N GLU A 22 -10.05 -15.63 3.94
CA GLU A 22 -11.10 -15.71 4.97
C GLU A 22 -11.79 -14.35 5.15
N SER A 23 -11.07 -13.27 5.08
CA SER A 23 -11.60 -11.91 5.20
C SER A 23 -12.51 -11.55 4.04
N LEU A 24 -12.12 -11.87 2.81
CA LEU A 24 -12.95 -11.63 1.63
C LEU A 24 -14.14 -12.61 1.57
N ARG A 25 -13.99 -13.85 2.04
CA ARG A 25 -15.12 -14.77 2.22
C ARG A 25 -16.11 -14.22 3.23
N TRP A 26 -15.64 -13.76 4.40
CA TRP A 26 -16.48 -13.13 5.41
C TRP A 26 -17.22 -11.92 4.84
N SER A 27 -16.52 -11.05 4.11
CA SER A 27 -17.11 -9.89 3.47
C SER A 27 -18.24 -10.27 2.50
N HIS A 28 -17.98 -11.27 1.64
CA HIS A 28 -18.98 -11.79 0.71
C HIS A 28 -20.19 -12.36 1.45
N ASP A 29 -19.99 -13.15 2.50
CA ASP A 29 -21.08 -13.80 3.23
C ASP A 29 -21.93 -12.81 4.04
N ARG A 30 -21.38 -11.64 4.39
CA ARG A 30 -22.06 -10.58 5.14
C ARG A 30 -22.77 -9.55 4.26
N LEU A 31 -22.34 -9.36 3.04
CA LEU A 31 -23.02 -8.47 2.13
C LEU A 31 -24.40 -9.03 1.75
N LYS A 32 -25.38 -8.17 1.60
CA LYS A 32 -26.65 -8.49 0.94
C LYS A 32 -26.42 -8.77 -0.55
N PRO A 33 -27.29 -9.52 -1.24
CA PRO A 33 -27.29 -9.55 -2.69
C PRO A 33 -27.39 -8.11 -3.25
N GLY A 34 -26.49 -7.73 -4.16
CA GLY A 34 -26.36 -6.35 -4.65
C GLY A 34 -25.56 -5.42 -3.72
N GLY A 35 -25.14 -5.87 -2.56
CA GLY A 35 -24.29 -5.09 -1.64
C GLY A 35 -22.88 -4.86 -2.18
N LEU A 36 -22.26 -3.77 -1.77
CA LEU A 36 -20.97 -3.29 -2.25
C LEU A 36 -19.82 -3.69 -1.29
N LEU A 37 -18.77 -4.26 -1.84
CA LEU A 37 -17.45 -4.31 -1.21
C LEU A 37 -16.62 -3.14 -1.74
N ALA A 38 -16.02 -2.37 -0.85
CA ALA A 38 -15.01 -1.35 -1.17
C ALA A 38 -13.74 -1.64 -0.38
N ILE A 39 -12.60 -1.49 -1.04
CA ILE A 39 -11.26 -1.71 -0.46
C ILE A 39 -10.39 -0.51 -0.86
N ASP A 40 -9.61 0.01 0.09
CA ASP A 40 -8.50 0.94 -0.12
C ASP A 40 -7.36 0.44 0.77
N ASP A 41 -6.41 -0.30 0.17
CA ASP A 41 -5.50 -1.07 0.99
C ASP A 41 -4.15 -1.36 0.30
N PHE A 42 -3.17 -1.75 1.12
CA PHE A 42 -1.91 -2.30 0.67
C PHE A 42 -2.13 -3.69 0.06
N ILE A 43 -1.66 -3.87 -1.16
CA ILE A 43 -1.72 -5.12 -1.93
C ILE A 43 -0.33 -5.59 -2.38
N GLY A 44 0.70 -4.99 -1.80
CA GLY A 44 2.09 -5.32 -2.06
C GLY A 44 2.51 -6.67 -1.47
N PRO A 45 3.78 -7.02 -1.55
CA PRO A 45 4.28 -8.31 -1.10
C PRO A 45 4.17 -8.49 0.41
N ASP A 46 3.91 -9.73 0.83
CA ASP A 46 3.86 -10.12 2.23
C ASP A 46 5.13 -9.67 2.97
N ARG A 47 4.93 -9.18 4.21
CA ARG A 47 6.02 -8.74 5.10
C ARG A 47 6.98 -7.75 4.44
N PHE A 48 6.46 -6.91 3.52
CA PHE A 48 7.26 -5.91 2.80
C PHE A 48 8.47 -6.48 2.05
N GLN A 49 8.33 -7.71 1.53
CA GLN A 49 9.39 -8.36 0.77
C GLN A 49 9.43 -7.83 -0.68
N TRP A 50 9.63 -6.50 -0.82
CA TRP A 50 9.72 -5.81 -2.11
C TRP A 50 10.80 -6.42 -3.02
N THR A 51 10.58 -6.38 -4.32
CA THR A 51 11.57 -6.84 -5.31
C THR A 51 12.80 -5.93 -5.32
N ASP A 52 13.91 -6.44 -5.81
CA ASP A 52 15.15 -5.66 -5.97
C ASP A 52 14.93 -4.46 -6.91
N ASP A 53 14.11 -4.63 -7.95
CA ASP A 53 13.74 -3.55 -8.87
C ASP A 53 12.95 -2.43 -8.18
N ASN A 54 11.98 -2.77 -7.31
CA ASN A 54 11.25 -1.79 -6.52
C ASN A 54 12.18 -1.01 -5.60
N LEU A 55 13.08 -1.71 -4.90
CA LEU A 55 14.07 -1.08 -4.01
C LEU A 55 15.05 -0.20 -4.79
N ALA A 56 15.57 -0.68 -5.94
CA ALA A 56 16.47 0.09 -6.77
C ALA A 56 15.82 1.38 -7.28
N LEU A 57 14.55 1.32 -7.69
CA LEU A 57 13.78 2.46 -8.16
C LEU A 57 13.57 3.49 -7.03
N ALA A 58 13.10 3.04 -5.86
CA ALA A 58 12.90 3.89 -4.70
C ALA A 58 14.21 4.54 -4.23
N ASN A 59 15.29 3.77 -4.20
CA ASN A 59 16.62 4.26 -3.84
C ASN A 59 17.15 5.30 -4.83
N ARG A 60 16.90 5.16 -6.13
CA ARG A 60 17.25 6.21 -7.12
C ARG A 60 16.56 7.54 -6.82
N VAL A 61 15.28 7.51 -6.46
CA VAL A 61 14.57 8.73 -6.05
C VAL A 61 15.21 9.30 -4.79
N ARG A 62 15.33 8.49 -3.73
CA ARG A 62 15.81 8.93 -2.42
C ARG A 62 17.25 9.46 -2.46
N GLN A 63 18.13 8.86 -3.27
CA GLN A 63 19.50 9.29 -3.46
C GLN A 63 19.62 10.67 -4.12
N ASN A 64 18.64 11.06 -4.94
CA ASN A 64 18.61 12.36 -5.61
C ASN A 64 17.91 13.47 -4.80
N LEU A 65 17.29 13.14 -3.66
CA LEU A 65 16.69 14.13 -2.79
C LEU A 65 17.78 14.95 -2.06
N ALA A 66 17.52 16.24 -1.87
CA ALA A 66 18.37 17.09 -1.04
C ALA A 66 18.35 16.59 0.42
N VAL A 67 19.49 16.74 1.13
CA VAL A 67 19.66 16.26 2.51
C VAL A 67 18.57 16.77 3.46
N ARG A 68 18.06 17.99 3.25
CA ARG A 68 16.98 18.55 4.08
C ARG A 68 15.72 17.71 4.10
N PHE A 69 15.43 16.94 3.04
CA PHE A 69 14.29 16.02 2.99
C PHE A 69 14.48 14.75 3.82
N LEU A 70 15.71 14.41 4.18
CA LEU A 70 16.00 13.20 4.97
C LEU A 70 15.97 13.45 6.48
N ARG A 71 15.54 14.61 6.93
CA ARG A 71 15.43 14.91 8.36
C ARG A 71 14.42 13.96 9.01
N ASN A 72 14.81 13.35 10.13
CA ASN A 72 13.92 12.47 10.88
C ASN A 72 12.84 13.32 11.58
N PRO A 73 11.54 13.15 11.29
CA PRO A 73 10.49 13.96 11.90
C PRO A 73 10.32 13.68 13.40
N TYR A 74 10.74 12.51 13.87
CA TYR A 74 10.68 12.11 15.29
C TYR A 74 11.93 12.44 16.07
N ALA A 75 13.05 12.73 15.39
CA ALA A 75 14.32 13.13 15.96
C ALA A 75 14.99 14.15 15.02
N PRO A 76 14.61 15.45 15.05
CA PRO A 76 14.99 16.46 14.06
C PRO A 76 16.48 16.70 13.89
N ASP A 77 17.28 16.34 14.88
CA ASP A 77 18.77 16.44 14.85
C ASP A 77 19.42 15.26 14.11
N GLN A 78 18.64 14.26 13.70
CA GLN A 78 19.11 13.07 12.99
C GLN A 78 18.60 13.07 11.54
N LEU A 79 19.35 12.38 10.70
CA LEU A 79 18.93 12.09 9.32
C LEU A 79 18.53 10.63 9.20
N LEU A 80 17.47 10.39 8.48
CA LEU A 80 17.09 9.05 8.05
C LEU A 80 18.07 8.54 6.98
N PRO A 81 18.25 7.23 6.86
CA PRO A 81 19.12 6.63 5.84
C PRO A 81 18.75 7.08 4.44
N ARG A 82 19.75 7.35 3.62
CA ARG A 82 19.55 7.67 2.20
C ARG A 82 19.19 6.41 1.39
N GLU A 83 19.60 5.25 1.88
CA GLU A 83 19.31 3.97 1.28
C GLU A 83 18.24 3.22 2.07
N ILE A 84 17.27 2.70 1.34
CA ILE A 84 16.19 1.85 1.86
C ILE A 84 16.64 0.41 1.64
N THR A 85 16.54 -0.39 2.69
CA THR A 85 16.79 -1.82 2.65
C THR A 85 15.48 -2.59 2.85
N ARG A 86 15.44 -3.81 2.32
CA ARG A 86 14.33 -4.74 2.59
C ARG A 86 14.41 -5.18 4.05
N PRO A 87 13.35 -5.01 4.85
CA PRO A 87 13.32 -5.59 6.18
C PRO A 87 13.31 -7.11 6.09
N THR A 88 13.82 -7.79 7.09
CA THR A 88 13.56 -9.21 7.22
C THR A 88 12.11 -9.45 7.70
N PRO A 89 11.49 -10.59 7.38
CA PRO A 89 10.17 -10.93 7.91
C PRO A 89 10.13 -10.88 9.44
N GLU A 90 11.19 -11.26 10.11
CA GLU A 90 11.32 -11.26 11.57
C GLU A 90 11.30 -9.84 12.14
N GLU A 91 11.95 -8.88 11.47
CA GLU A 91 11.92 -7.46 11.86
C GLU A 91 10.50 -6.87 11.73
N VAL A 92 9.79 -7.21 10.63
CA VAL A 92 8.39 -6.78 10.46
C VAL A 92 7.50 -7.37 11.55
N ILE A 93 7.60 -8.68 11.80
CA ILE A 93 6.83 -9.39 12.84
C ILE A 93 7.14 -8.84 14.24
N ALA A 94 8.40 -8.47 14.52
CA ALA A 94 8.78 -7.92 15.81
C ALA A 94 8.22 -6.49 16.02
N SER A 95 8.05 -5.72 14.93
CA SER A 95 7.43 -4.39 14.96
C SER A 95 5.91 -4.47 15.05
N ASP A 96 5.30 -5.21 14.16
CA ASP A 96 3.87 -5.50 14.13
C ASP A 96 3.61 -6.90 13.58
N PRO A 97 3.19 -7.87 14.42
CA PRO A 97 2.94 -9.24 13.95
C PRO A 97 1.79 -9.35 12.94
N SER A 98 0.92 -8.34 12.85
CA SER A 98 -0.19 -8.32 11.89
C SER A 98 0.14 -7.62 10.57
N GLU A 99 1.31 -6.95 10.47
CA GLU A 99 1.66 -6.13 9.31
C GLU A 99 1.93 -6.97 8.06
N ALA A 100 1.21 -6.68 6.99
CA ALA A 100 1.40 -7.25 5.65
C ALA A 100 1.50 -8.79 5.64
N VAL A 101 0.52 -9.49 6.27
CA VAL A 101 0.60 -10.95 6.51
C VAL A 101 0.38 -11.76 5.25
N ASP A 102 -0.68 -11.46 4.47
CA ASP A 102 -1.17 -12.25 3.32
C ASP A 102 -1.64 -11.34 2.18
N CYS A 103 -0.89 -10.24 1.93
CA CYS A 103 -1.31 -9.17 1.02
C CYS A 103 -1.04 -9.49 -0.44
N GLY A 104 0.03 -10.22 -0.73
CA GLY A 104 0.52 -10.45 -2.08
C GLY A 104 -0.45 -11.19 -3.01
N ARG A 105 -1.46 -11.85 -2.44
CA ARG A 105 -2.51 -12.56 -3.19
C ARG A 105 -3.87 -11.85 -3.21
N THR A 106 -3.96 -10.63 -2.62
CA THR A 106 -5.24 -9.92 -2.47
C THR A 106 -5.99 -9.77 -3.80
N ALA A 107 -5.30 -9.34 -4.84
CA ALA A 107 -5.91 -9.13 -6.15
C ALA A 107 -6.47 -10.42 -6.76
N ASP A 108 -5.77 -11.54 -6.61
CA ASP A 108 -6.20 -12.83 -7.16
C ASP A 108 -7.37 -13.41 -6.39
N VAL A 109 -7.33 -13.35 -5.05
CA VAL A 109 -8.44 -13.79 -4.20
C VAL A 109 -9.69 -12.95 -4.46
N LEU A 110 -9.52 -11.62 -4.62
CA LEU A 110 -10.62 -10.72 -4.91
C LEU A 110 -11.30 -11.08 -6.25
N ARG A 111 -10.51 -11.27 -7.32
CA ARG A 111 -11.04 -11.69 -8.63
C ARG A 111 -11.77 -13.03 -8.58
N ALA A 112 -11.23 -13.98 -7.82
CA ALA A 112 -11.83 -15.30 -7.66
C ALA A 112 -13.16 -15.27 -6.88
N ARG A 113 -13.23 -14.44 -5.84
CA ARG A 113 -14.40 -14.36 -4.94
C ARG A 113 -15.50 -13.45 -5.46
N PHE A 114 -15.14 -12.37 -6.15
CA PHE A 114 -16.03 -11.36 -6.69
C PHE A 114 -15.79 -11.20 -8.20
N PRO A 115 -16.35 -12.09 -9.03
CA PRO A 115 -16.23 -11.95 -10.49
C PRO A 115 -16.75 -10.60 -10.96
N GLY A 116 -15.97 -9.90 -11.78
CA GLY A 116 -16.29 -8.56 -12.26
C GLY A 116 -15.92 -7.44 -11.30
N CYS A 117 -15.11 -7.71 -10.25
CA CYS A 117 -14.54 -6.65 -9.42
C CYS A 117 -13.64 -5.74 -10.26
N GLU A 118 -13.64 -4.46 -9.90
CA GLU A 118 -12.71 -3.46 -10.43
C GLU A 118 -11.59 -3.26 -9.44
N ILE A 119 -10.33 -3.31 -9.91
CA ILE A 119 -9.13 -3.06 -9.09
C ILE A 119 -8.35 -1.94 -9.77
N ILE A 120 -8.22 -0.82 -9.08
CA ILE A 120 -7.56 0.40 -9.56
C ILE A 120 -6.25 0.57 -8.80
N PRO A 121 -5.09 0.37 -9.45
CA PRO A 121 -3.79 0.64 -8.83
C PRO A 121 -3.67 2.12 -8.44
N THR A 122 -3.20 2.40 -7.23
CA THR A 122 -3.10 3.77 -6.69
C THR A 122 -1.67 4.20 -6.38
N GLY A 123 -0.66 3.37 -6.69
CA GLY A 123 0.74 3.71 -6.54
C GLY A 123 1.40 3.06 -5.33
N GLY A 124 2.32 3.77 -4.69
CA GLY A 124 3.07 3.29 -3.54
C GLY A 124 4.43 2.69 -3.88
N ALA A 125 4.77 2.54 -5.16
CA ALA A 125 6.10 2.07 -5.56
C ALA A 125 7.20 3.09 -5.23
N LEU A 126 6.86 4.38 -5.26
CA LEU A 126 7.77 5.46 -4.90
C LEU A 126 7.38 6.12 -3.58
N TYR A 127 6.14 6.60 -3.43
CA TYR A 127 5.80 7.36 -2.23
C TYR A 127 5.90 6.53 -0.96
N HIS A 128 5.44 5.29 -0.99
CA HIS A 128 5.52 4.41 0.18
C HIS A 128 6.96 4.00 0.50
N LEU A 129 7.76 3.63 -0.50
CA LEU A 129 9.13 3.21 -0.28
C LEU A 129 10.10 4.39 -0.11
N ALA A 130 10.12 5.31 -1.10
CA ALA A 130 11.13 6.36 -1.14
C ALA A 130 10.84 7.50 -0.17
N LEU A 131 9.56 7.81 0.10
CA LEU A 131 9.15 8.97 0.89
C LEU A 131 8.67 8.63 2.29
N ASN A 132 8.67 7.34 2.68
CA ASN A 132 8.28 6.94 4.02
C ASN A 132 9.08 7.72 5.08
N ASP A 133 8.38 8.21 6.10
CA ASP A 133 8.90 9.05 7.19
C ASP A 133 9.50 10.41 6.80
N ILE A 134 9.65 10.73 5.51
CA ILE A 134 10.20 12.01 5.08
C ILE A 134 9.20 12.91 4.35
N PHE A 135 8.02 12.40 4.07
CA PHE A 135 6.96 13.11 3.34
C PHE A 135 6.64 14.48 3.95
N CYS A 136 6.61 14.60 5.26
CA CYS A 136 6.33 15.83 5.99
C CYS A 136 7.42 16.93 5.86
N ASN A 137 8.58 16.60 5.29
CA ASN A 137 9.67 17.56 5.06
C ASN A 137 9.50 18.39 3.78
N PHE A 138 8.50 18.12 2.96
CA PHE A 138 8.16 18.88 1.78
C PHE A 138 7.21 20.02 2.18
N THR A 139 7.74 21.22 2.41
CA THR A 139 7.00 22.30 3.08
C THR A 139 6.91 23.61 2.30
N THR A 140 7.78 23.84 1.32
CA THR A 140 7.73 25.04 0.47
C THR A 140 6.98 24.75 -0.84
N GLU A 141 6.61 25.78 -1.59
CA GLU A 141 5.97 25.62 -2.90
C GLU A 141 6.86 24.81 -3.87
N ASP A 142 8.17 25.06 -3.87
CA ASP A 142 9.12 24.30 -4.69
C ASP A 142 9.21 22.84 -4.23
N ASP A 143 9.17 22.59 -2.92
CA ASP A 143 9.18 21.22 -2.37
C ASP A 143 7.90 20.47 -2.76
N LEU A 144 6.75 21.13 -2.69
CA LEU A 144 5.46 20.55 -3.09
C LEU A 144 5.42 20.28 -4.59
N ALA A 145 5.99 21.17 -5.41
CA ALA A 145 6.11 20.92 -6.84
C ALA A 145 7.00 19.72 -7.17
N LEU A 146 8.11 19.52 -6.43
CA LEU A 146 8.93 18.32 -6.53
C LEU A 146 8.19 17.07 -6.09
N LEU A 147 7.46 17.16 -4.98
CA LEU A 147 6.64 16.06 -4.47
C LEU A 147 5.59 15.63 -5.50
N ASP A 148 4.89 16.60 -6.09
CA ASP A 148 3.89 16.36 -7.14
C ASP A 148 4.49 15.61 -8.34
N GLN A 149 5.69 15.98 -8.78
CA GLN A 149 6.41 15.26 -9.84
C GLN A 149 6.71 13.82 -9.47
N ILE A 150 7.10 13.54 -8.22
CA ILE A 150 7.35 12.18 -7.74
C ILE A 150 6.03 11.37 -7.70
N LEU A 151 4.94 11.99 -7.26
CA LEU A 151 3.62 11.34 -7.22
C LEU A 151 3.07 11.08 -8.63
N LEU A 152 3.26 11.98 -9.59
CA LEU A 152 2.91 11.76 -10.99
C LEU A 152 3.71 10.59 -11.59
N LEU A 153 5.00 10.47 -11.25
CA LEU A 153 5.81 9.34 -11.68
C LEU A 153 5.30 8.03 -11.04
N ASP A 154 4.95 8.05 -9.76
CA ASP A 154 4.41 6.90 -9.04
C ASP A 154 3.06 6.44 -9.65
N GLN A 155 2.20 7.38 -10.01
CA GLN A 155 0.97 7.10 -10.74
C GLN A 155 1.24 6.46 -12.11
N ALA A 156 2.18 6.98 -12.88
CA ALA A 156 2.55 6.41 -14.18
C ALA A 156 3.13 4.98 -14.07
N LEU A 157 3.76 4.65 -12.95
CA LEU A 157 4.21 3.29 -12.62
C LEU A 157 3.02 2.39 -12.28
N ALA A 158 2.06 2.90 -11.49
CA ALA A 158 0.85 2.17 -11.13
C ALA A 158 0.02 1.77 -12.37
N GLU A 159 -0.12 2.67 -13.34
CA GLU A 159 -0.78 2.40 -14.62
C GLU A 159 -0.11 1.27 -15.43
N ARG A 160 1.15 0.98 -15.13
CA ARG A 160 1.93 -0.15 -15.70
C ARG A 160 1.93 -1.40 -14.83
N GLY A 161 1.14 -1.41 -13.75
CA GLY A 161 1.05 -2.51 -12.80
C GLY A 161 2.16 -2.55 -11.74
N ILE A 162 2.99 -1.50 -11.64
CA ILE A 162 4.00 -1.36 -10.58
C ILE A 162 3.37 -0.54 -9.46
N THR A 163 2.73 -1.22 -8.52
CA THR A 163 1.96 -0.61 -7.44
C THR A 163 2.11 -1.41 -6.15
N GLN A 164 1.89 -0.75 -5.02
CA GLN A 164 1.83 -1.37 -3.69
C GLN A 164 0.44 -1.20 -3.06
N TYR A 165 -0.39 -0.29 -3.61
CA TYR A 165 -1.73 -0.01 -3.14
C TYR A 165 -2.74 -0.07 -4.27
N ALA A 166 -3.97 -0.40 -3.92
CA ALA A 166 -5.09 -0.32 -4.84
C ALA A 166 -6.38 0.04 -4.11
N VAL A 167 -7.25 0.72 -4.84
CA VAL A 167 -8.67 0.79 -4.52
C VAL A 167 -9.39 -0.29 -5.31
N ALA A 168 -10.30 -1.02 -4.67
CA ALA A 168 -11.10 -2.02 -5.35
C ALA A 168 -12.58 -1.92 -4.99
N PHE A 169 -13.42 -2.23 -5.98
CA PHE A 169 -14.87 -2.27 -5.83
C PHE A 169 -15.43 -3.58 -6.38
N ALA A 170 -16.38 -4.15 -5.67
CA ALA A 170 -17.06 -5.36 -6.09
C ALA A 170 -18.51 -5.39 -5.61
N VAL A 171 -19.39 -5.91 -6.42
CA VAL A 171 -20.80 -6.10 -6.05
C VAL A 171 -21.03 -7.59 -5.80
N ARG A 172 -21.65 -7.93 -4.67
CA ARG A 172 -22.10 -9.28 -4.41
C ARG A 172 -23.23 -9.66 -5.36
N GLN A 173 -22.96 -10.65 -6.17
CA GLN A 173 -23.98 -11.27 -7.05
C GLN A 173 -24.91 -12.20 -6.25
#